data_3992a6e806af313918bf1897da485c22
#
_entry.id   3992a6e806af313918bf1897da485c22
#
_cell.length_a   1.000
_cell.length_b   1.000
_cell.length_c   1.000
_cell.angle_alpha   90.00
_cell.angle_beta   90.00
_cell.angle_gamma   90.00
#
_symmetry.space_group_name_H-M   'P 1'
#
loop_
_entity.id
_entity.type
_entity.pdbx_description
1 polymer ?
#
loop_
_entity_poly.entity_id
_entity_poly.type
_entity_poly.pdbx_seq_one_letter_code
_entity_poly.pdbx_strand_id
1 'polypeptide(L)'
;MSVIPNQRHLFDIPDDVAYFNTATMGPMTTASVEAGKAGLARKLRPWSIQDTDFFADTARLRPLLAQLIHADTDGIAFVPSVSYALATAAANISLAEGQEILVLEDQFPSNVYVWRALAESTGAQLKTITRTGSSTLSDCLLNEIGPNTGLVACAHIRWTDGALVDVATVGKKCRDYGAAFVLDLTQSCGALDFNTQNVQPDFVAVAGYKWLLGPYATGFLYAAPKHRSGRPLEQNWITRKGASNFARLIDYSD
;
A
#
# COMPACT_ATOMS: atom_id res chain seq x y z
N MET A 1 11.88 -24.62 -6.78
CA MET A 1 11.42 -23.38 -7.44
C MET A 1 11.88 -23.41 -8.88
N SER A 2 11.01 -23.23 -9.87
CA SER A 2 11.41 -23.07 -11.26
C SER A 2 12.13 -21.72 -11.40
N VAL A 3 13.26 -21.72 -12.09
CA VAL A 3 14.00 -20.48 -12.40
C VAL A 3 13.16 -19.68 -13.39
N ILE A 4 12.88 -18.41 -13.08
CA ILE A 4 12.21 -17.51 -14.01
C ILE A 4 13.13 -17.29 -15.20
N PRO A 5 12.67 -17.53 -16.46
CA PRO A 5 13.48 -17.26 -17.64
C PRO A 5 13.91 -15.80 -17.71
N ASN A 6 15.02 -15.52 -18.39
CA ASN A 6 15.46 -14.14 -18.60
C ASN A 6 14.37 -13.30 -19.31
N GLN A 7 13.94 -12.21 -18.67
CA GLN A 7 12.90 -11.31 -19.14
C GLN A 7 13.45 -9.98 -19.68
N ARG A 8 14.77 -9.86 -19.89
CA ARG A 8 15.41 -8.61 -20.32
C ARG A 8 14.79 -8.01 -21.58
N HIS A 9 14.31 -8.85 -22.49
CA HIS A 9 13.66 -8.44 -23.73
C HIS A 9 12.36 -7.63 -23.52
N LEU A 10 11.80 -7.62 -22.32
CA LEU A 10 10.62 -6.80 -21.97
C LEU A 10 10.96 -5.35 -21.65
N PHE A 11 12.24 -5.03 -21.50
CA PHE A 11 12.74 -3.75 -21.02
C PHE A 11 13.69 -3.10 -22.04
N ASP A 12 13.70 -1.77 -22.09
CA ASP A 12 14.66 -0.98 -22.87
C ASP A 12 15.90 -0.68 -21.98
N ILE A 13 16.67 -1.74 -21.67
CA ILE A 13 17.92 -1.65 -20.92
C ILE A 13 19.08 -2.05 -21.84
N PRO A 14 20.02 -1.12 -22.16
CA PRO A 14 21.19 -1.42 -22.99
C PRO A 14 22.04 -2.57 -22.46
N ASP A 15 22.69 -3.33 -23.36
CA ASP A 15 23.41 -4.56 -22.97
C ASP A 15 24.61 -4.29 -22.05
N ASP A 16 25.19 -3.09 -22.09
CA ASP A 16 26.29 -2.63 -21.24
C ASP A 16 25.84 -2.11 -19.87
N VAL A 17 24.52 -2.07 -19.61
CA VAL A 17 23.94 -1.64 -18.32
C VAL A 17 23.48 -2.84 -17.52
N ALA A 18 24.02 -3.01 -16.30
CA ALA A 18 23.51 -3.93 -15.29
C ALA A 18 22.75 -3.14 -14.23
N TYR A 19 21.41 -3.11 -14.34
CA TYR A 19 20.56 -2.36 -13.42
C TYR A 19 20.07 -3.20 -12.25
N PHE A 20 20.45 -2.85 -11.01
CA PHE A 20 20.11 -3.59 -9.79
C PHE A 20 19.31 -2.77 -8.77
N ASN A 21 18.92 -1.54 -9.08
CA ASN A 21 18.33 -0.62 -8.11
C ASN A 21 16.80 -0.50 -8.22
N THR A 22 16.10 -1.61 -8.47
CA THR A 22 14.62 -1.68 -8.46
C THR A 22 14.04 -1.23 -7.10
N ALA A 23 14.78 -1.43 -6.00
CA ALA A 23 14.40 -0.97 -4.67
C ALA A 23 14.25 0.56 -4.57
N THR A 24 14.88 1.33 -5.45
CA THR A 24 14.68 2.78 -5.57
C THR A 24 13.68 3.12 -6.67
N MET A 25 13.88 2.58 -7.89
CA MET A 25 13.03 2.83 -9.04
C MET A 25 13.01 1.60 -9.95
N GLY A 26 11.85 0.97 -10.14
CA GLY A 26 11.71 -0.14 -11.08
C GLY A 26 11.71 0.33 -12.53
N PRO A 27 12.39 -0.37 -13.46
CA PRO A 27 12.25 -0.07 -14.88
C PRO A 27 10.85 -0.48 -15.36
N MET A 28 10.20 0.38 -16.11
CA MET A 28 8.93 0.02 -16.78
C MET A 28 9.20 -0.91 -17.96
N THR A 29 8.27 -1.83 -18.20
CA THR A 29 8.31 -2.61 -19.45
C THR A 29 7.99 -1.72 -20.65
N THR A 30 8.54 -2.05 -21.81
CA THR A 30 8.23 -1.34 -23.07
C THR A 30 6.72 -1.34 -23.35
N ALA A 31 6.03 -2.45 -23.10
CA ALA A 31 4.58 -2.56 -23.24
C ALA A 31 3.82 -1.58 -22.34
N SER A 32 4.26 -1.40 -21.09
CA SER A 32 3.64 -0.44 -20.14
C SER A 32 3.84 1.00 -20.61
N VAL A 33 5.03 1.32 -21.13
CA VAL A 33 5.32 2.66 -21.71
C VAL A 33 4.42 2.95 -22.90
N GLU A 34 4.28 2.02 -23.82
CA GLU A 34 3.41 2.20 -24.99
C GLU A 34 1.93 2.34 -24.60
N ALA A 35 1.46 1.56 -23.64
CA ALA A 35 0.10 1.71 -23.10
C ALA A 35 -0.12 3.11 -22.48
N GLY A 36 0.88 3.62 -21.74
CA GLY A 36 0.86 4.98 -21.19
C GLY A 36 0.79 6.06 -22.26
N LYS A 37 1.59 5.96 -23.32
CA LYS A 37 1.55 6.87 -24.48
C LYS A 37 0.18 6.84 -25.15
N ALA A 38 -0.39 5.65 -25.36
CA ALA A 38 -1.71 5.49 -25.93
C ALA A 38 -2.79 6.14 -25.04
N GLY A 39 -2.69 5.97 -23.72
CA GLY A 39 -3.57 6.61 -22.75
C GLY A 39 -3.53 8.14 -22.82
N LEU A 40 -2.35 8.73 -22.89
CA LEU A 40 -2.18 10.17 -23.07
C LEU A 40 -2.75 10.66 -24.41
N ALA A 41 -2.51 9.91 -25.50
CA ALA A 41 -2.98 10.26 -26.85
C ALA A 41 -4.51 10.31 -26.97
N ARG A 42 -5.27 9.61 -26.12
CA ARG A 42 -6.74 9.72 -26.08
C ARG A 42 -7.23 11.17 -25.87
N LYS A 43 -6.47 11.95 -25.11
CA LYS A 43 -6.78 13.38 -24.85
C LYS A 43 -6.58 14.29 -26.07
N LEU A 44 -5.93 13.83 -27.14
CA LEU A 44 -5.88 14.55 -28.40
C LEU A 44 -7.27 14.63 -29.08
N ARG A 45 -8.16 13.68 -28.74
CA ARG A 45 -9.53 13.62 -29.28
C ARG A 45 -10.53 13.42 -28.14
N PRO A 46 -10.72 14.43 -27.26
CA PRO A 46 -11.50 14.28 -26.02
C PRO A 46 -12.96 13.91 -26.28
N TRP A 47 -13.51 14.24 -27.42
CA TRP A 47 -14.87 13.86 -27.85
C TRP A 47 -15.07 12.35 -28.07
N SER A 48 -13.99 11.57 -28.16
CA SER A 48 -14.06 10.11 -28.27
C SER A 48 -14.08 9.40 -26.91
N ILE A 49 -13.87 10.12 -25.81
CA ILE A 49 -13.89 9.58 -24.44
C ILE A 49 -15.34 9.41 -24.02
N GLN A 50 -15.71 8.20 -23.62
CA GLN A 50 -17.05 7.85 -23.15
C GLN A 50 -17.12 7.84 -21.63
N ASP A 51 -18.32 7.95 -21.06
CA ASP A 51 -18.55 7.91 -19.61
C ASP A 51 -17.99 6.62 -18.96
N THR A 52 -18.09 5.50 -19.66
CA THR A 52 -17.54 4.21 -19.23
C THR A 52 -16.02 4.21 -19.09
N ASP A 53 -15.32 5.06 -19.82
CA ASP A 53 -13.85 5.12 -19.79
C ASP A 53 -13.29 5.62 -18.46
N PHE A 54 -14.10 6.36 -17.68
CA PHE A 54 -13.73 6.81 -16.35
C PHE A 54 -13.57 5.66 -15.34
N PHE A 55 -14.20 4.52 -15.61
CA PHE A 55 -14.26 3.38 -14.69
C PHE A 55 -13.56 2.13 -15.21
N ALA A 56 -13.47 1.96 -16.53
CA ALA A 56 -13.07 0.70 -17.16
C ALA A 56 -11.67 0.24 -16.76
N ASP A 57 -10.67 1.11 -16.77
CA ASP A 57 -9.28 0.74 -16.48
C ASP A 57 -9.10 0.40 -14.99
N THR A 58 -9.74 1.15 -14.10
CA THR A 58 -9.72 0.84 -12.66
C THR A 58 -10.46 -0.46 -12.34
N ALA A 59 -11.57 -0.73 -13.01
CA ALA A 59 -12.31 -1.99 -12.86
C ALA A 59 -11.50 -3.21 -13.32
N ARG A 60 -10.65 -3.06 -14.35
CA ARG A 60 -9.74 -4.12 -14.83
C ARG A 60 -8.54 -4.32 -13.91
N LEU A 61 -7.94 -3.24 -13.40
CA LEU A 61 -6.70 -3.31 -12.62
C LEU A 61 -6.95 -3.77 -11.18
N ARG A 62 -8.06 -3.38 -10.56
CA ARG A 62 -8.36 -3.70 -9.16
C ARG A 62 -8.30 -5.19 -8.82
N PRO A 63 -8.95 -6.10 -9.58
CA PRO A 63 -8.87 -7.54 -9.30
C PRO A 63 -7.45 -8.11 -9.48
N LEU A 64 -6.63 -7.57 -10.39
CA LEU A 64 -5.24 -8.01 -10.56
C LEU A 64 -4.38 -7.65 -9.36
N LEU A 65 -4.55 -6.44 -8.79
CA LEU A 65 -3.86 -6.04 -7.57
C LEU A 65 -4.33 -6.85 -6.37
N ALA A 66 -5.64 -7.15 -6.27
CA ALA A 66 -6.19 -8.02 -5.23
C ALA A 66 -5.57 -9.43 -5.30
N GLN A 67 -5.43 -9.98 -6.50
CA GLN A 67 -4.80 -11.28 -6.72
C GLN A 67 -3.34 -11.31 -6.25
N LEU A 68 -2.56 -10.23 -6.49
CA LEU A 68 -1.14 -10.14 -6.09
C LEU A 68 -0.93 -10.27 -4.58
N ILE A 69 -1.91 -9.89 -3.77
CA ILE A 69 -1.82 -9.94 -2.31
C ILE A 69 -2.84 -10.90 -1.69
N HIS A 70 -3.45 -11.77 -2.48
CA HIS A 70 -4.49 -12.71 -2.06
C HIS A 70 -5.62 -12.05 -1.25
N ALA A 71 -6.08 -10.88 -1.72
CA ALA A 71 -7.18 -10.11 -1.14
C ALA A 71 -8.44 -10.18 -2.01
N ASP A 72 -9.55 -9.69 -1.48
CA ASP A 72 -10.73 -9.43 -2.28
C ASP A 72 -10.65 -8.06 -2.98
N THR A 73 -11.32 -7.95 -4.11
CA THR A 73 -11.28 -6.76 -4.98
C THR A 73 -11.85 -5.51 -4.31
N ASP A 74 -12.84 -5.66 -3.44
CA ASP A 74 -13.50 -4.53 -2.79
C ASP A 74 -12.60 -3.84 -1.75
N GLY A 75 -11.57 -4.54 -1.28
CA GLY A 75 -10.56 -3.99 -0.39
C GLY A 75 -9.54 -3.07 -1.07
N ILE A 76 -9.47 -3.03 -2.41
CA ILE A 76 -8.43 -2.31 -3.14
C ILE A 76 -8.90 -0.91 -3.56
N ALA A 77 -8.11 0.11 -3.21
CA ALA A 77 -8.26 1.48 -3.67
C ALA A 77 -6.95 2.00 -4.29
N PHE A 78 -7.07 2.75 -5.39
CA PHE A 78 -5.91 3.42 -6.00
C PHE A 78 -5.54 4.66 -5.20
N VAL A 79 -4.25 4.88 -5.04
CA VAL A 79 -3.70 6.04 -4.33
C VAL A 79 -2.49 6.60 -5.09
N PRO A 80 -2.25 7.91 -5.02
CA PRO A 80 -1.11 8.53 -5.69
C PRO A 80 0.23 8.23 -5.00
N SER A 81 0.19 7.81 -3.74
CA SER A 81 1.41 7.55 -2.95
C SER A 81 1.12 6.69 -1.72
N VAL A 82 2.18 6.08 -1.17
CA VAL A 82 2.14 5.42 0.14
C VAL A 82 1.74 6.40 1.25
N SER A 83 2.20 7.65 1.18
CA SER A 83 1.82 8.68 2.16
C SER A 83 0.30 8.91 2.20
N TYR A 84 -0.36 8.91 1.03
CA TYR A 84 -1.83 9.02 0.95
C TYR A 84 -2.52 7.78 1.54
N ALA A 85 -2.00 6.57 1.22
CA ALA A 85 -2.52 5.33 1.77
C ALA A 85 -2.44 5.30 3.30
N LEU A 86 -1.26 5.66 3.85
CA LEU A 86 -1.03 5.68 5.29
C LEU A 86 -1.84 6.78 5.99
N ALA A 87 -2.03 7.94 5.36
CA ALA A 87 -2.91 8.98 5.88
C ALA A 87 -4.38 8.52 5.92
N THR A 88 -4.82 7.75 4.90
CA THR A 88 -6.15 7.12 4.90
C THR A 88 -6.28 6.13 6.06
N ALA A 89 -5.27 5.29 6.29
CA ALA A 89 -5.25 4.36 7.43
C ALA A 89 -5.32 5.11 8.76
N ALA A 90 -4.50 6.15 8.95
CA ALA A 90 -4.48 6.96 10.17
C ALA A 90 -5.83 7.64 10.46
N ALA A 91 -6.54 8.09 9.41
CA ALA A 91 -7.88 8.69 9.56
C ALA A 91 -8.97 7.69 9.98
N ASN A 92 -8.67 6.38 9.94
CA ASN A 92 -9.60 5.28 10.21
C ASN A 92 -9.17 4.36 11.35
N ILE A 93 -8.10 4.69 12.05
CA ILE A 93 -7.64 3.99 13.25
C ILE A 93 -7.92 4.88 14.46
N SER A 94 -8.68 4.35 15.41
CA SER A 94 -8.95 5.04 16.67
C SER A 94 -7.97 4.57 17.73
N LEU A 95 -7.35 5.51 18.44
CA LEU A 95 -6.46 5.23 19.56
C LEU A 95 -6.96 5.95 20.79
N ALA A 96 -6.81 5.30 21.95
CA ALA A 96 -7.03 5.95 23.22
C ALA A 96 -5.75 6.68 23.68
N GLU A 97 -5.93 7.69 24.52
CA GLU A 97 -4.81 8.36 25.21
C GLU A 97 -3.92 7.34 25.95
N GLY A 98 -2.62 7.48 25.80
CA GLY A 98 -1.62 6.61 26.42
C GLY A 98 -1.37 5.29 25.69
N GLN A 99 -2.15 4.93 24.66
CA GLN A 99 -1.80 3.76 23.83
C GLN A 99 -0.52 3.98 23.05
N GLU A 100 0.17 2.89 22.72
CA GLU A 100 1.43 2.92 21.96
C GLU A 100 1.19 2.68 20.47
N ILE A 101 1.89 3.47 19.65
CA ILE A 101 2.09 3.24 18.21
C ILE A 101 3.51 2.73 18.03
N LEU A 102 3.66 1.47 17.61
CA LEU A 102 4.97 0.87 17.39
C LEU A 102 5.40 1.03 15.92
N VAL A 103 6.58 1.62 15.70
CA VAL A 103 7.24 1.71 14.40
C VAL A 103 8.66 1.18 14.49
N LEU A 104 9.22 0.68 13.39
CA LEU A 104 10.62 0.25 13.35
C LEU A 104 11.55 1.47 13.26
N GLU A 105 12.78 1.34 13.79
CA GLU A 105 13.86 2.27 13.49
C GLU A 105 14.18 2.27 11.98
N ASP A 106 14.73 3.36 11.47
CA ASP A 106 15.09 3.53 10.05
C ASP A 106 13.93 3.27 9.08
N GLN A 107 12.69 3.39 9.54
CA GLN A 107 11.52 3.29 8.71
C GLN A 107 11.54 4.40 7.66
N PHE A 108 11.00 4.12 6.46
CA PHE A 108 10.86 5.18 5.46
C PHE A 108 9.99 6.33 6.02
N PRO A 109 10.38 7.61 5.85
CA PRO A 109 9.76 8.74 6.55
C PRO A 109 8.24 8.83 6.42
N SER A 110 7.68 8.48 5.26
CA SER A 110 6.21 8.45 5.06
C SER A 110 5.50 7.52 6.03
N ASN A 111 6.17 6.45 6.47
CA ASN A 111 5.63 5.49 7.44
C ASN A 111 6.06 5.80 8.89
N VAL A 112 6.38 7.07 9.17
CA VAL A 112 6.67 7.59 10.53
C VAL A 112 5.88 8.87 10.78
N TYR A 113 5.94 9.85 9.86
CA TYR A 113 5.36 11.17 10.10
C TYR A 113 3.85 11.14 10.33
N VAL A 114 3.12 10.31 9.60
CA VAL A 114 1.68 10.16 9.76
C VAL A 114 1.31 9.64 11.15
N TRP A 115 2.12 8.71 11.68
CA TRP A 115 1.89 8.12 13.00
C TRP A 115 2.27 9.06 14.13
N ARG A 116 3.29 9.92 13.91
CA ARG A 116 3.61 11.01 14.83
C ARG A 116 2.46 11.98 14.96
N ALA A 117 1.90 12.43 13.82
CA ALA A 117 0.73 13.31 13.82
C ALA A 117 -0.50 12.66 14.47
N LEU A 118 -0.72 11.36 14.24
CA LEU A 118 -1.80 10.61 14.90
C LEU A 118 -1.58 10.55 16.42
N ALA A 119 -0.36 10.26 16.88
CA ALA A 119 -0.01 10.24 18.30
C ALA A 119 -0.28 11.60 18.96
N GLU A 120 0.18 12.69 18.34
CA GLU A 120 -0.04 14.06 18.82
C GLU A 120 -1.53 14.40 18.93
N SER A 121 -2.36 13.97 17.97
CA SER A 121 -3.79 14.29 17.93
C SER A 121 -4.65 13.45 18.89
N THR A 122 -4.16 12.27 19.29
CA THR A 122 -4.91 11.32 20.13
C THR A 122 -4.38 11.20 21.57
N GLY A 123 -3.22 11.78 21.87
CA GLY A 123 -2.52 11.56 23.13
C GLY A 123 -1.86 10.18 23.24
N ALA A 124 -1.75 9.44 22.12
CA ALA A 124 -1.01 8.19 22.06
C ALA A 124 0.52 8.45 22.03
N GLN A 125 1.31 7.42 22.26
CA GLN A 125 2.77 7.49 22.33
C GLN A 125 3.39 6.80 21.12
N LEU A 126 4.20 7.52 20.32
CA LEU A 126 4.99 6.91 19.25
C LEU A 126 6.25 6.28 19.84
N LYS A 127 6.39 4.95 19.69
CA LYS A 127 7.52 4.17 20.17
C LYS A 127 8.29 3.57 19.00
N THR A 128 9.56 3.92 18.90
CA THR A 128 10.47 3.38 17.89
C THR A 128 11.14 2.11 18.42
N ILE A 129 11.01 1.02 17.64
CA ILE A 129 11.57 -0.28 17.98
C ILE A 129 12.93 -0.43 17.31
N THR A 130 13.98 -0.49 18.11
CA THR A 130 15.36 -0.62 17.67
C THR A 130 15.80 -2.07 17.71
N ARG A 131 16.52 -2.53 16.68
CA ARG A 131 17.10 -3.87 16.67
C ARG A 131 18.28 -3.94 17.65
N THR A 132 18.24 -4.89 18.58
CA THR A 132 19.27 -5.08 19.61
C THR A 132 19.98 -6.41 19.46
N GLY A 133 21.30 -6.40 19.54
CA GLY A 133 22.14 -7.60 19.50
C GLY A 133 21.93 -8.44 18.23
N SER A 134 21.72 -9.75 18.39
CA SER A 134 21.46 -10.70 17.31
C SER A 134 19.97 -10.92 17.01
N SER A 135 19.07 -10.18 17.66
CA SER A 135 17.62 -10.31 17.46
C SER A 135 17.20 -9.86 16.05
N THR A 136 16.19 -10.51 15.50
CA THR A 136 15.57 -10.04 14.26
C THR A 136 14.63 -8.84 14.53
N LEU A 137 14.25 -8.10 13.46
CA LEU A 137 13.22 -7.05 13.60
C LEU A 137 11.89 -7.62 14.10
N SER A 138 11.57 -8.84 13.68
CA SER A 138 10.37 -9.56 14.12
C SER A 138 10.40 -9.82 15.63
N ASP A 139 11.54 -10.33 16.16
CA ASP A 139 11.67 -10.59 17.59
C ASP A 139 11.52 -9.30 18.40
N CYS A 140 12.14 -8.20 17.93
CA CYS A 140 12.03 -6.92 18.62
C CYS A 140 10.59 -6.40 18.64
N LEU A 141 9.86 -6.46 17.52
CA LEU A 141 8.44 -6.10 17.49
C LEU A 141 7.61 -7.01 18.39
N LEU A 142 7.81 -8.33 18.30
CA LEU A 142 7.07 -9.29 19.10
C LEU A 142 7.28 -9.07 20.62
N ASN A 143 8.46 -8.69 21.04
CA ASN A 143 8.73 -8.43 22.46
C ASN A 143 8.03 -7.17 22.98
N GLU A 144 7.77 -6.19 22.13
CA GLU A 144 7.18 -4.90 22.50
C GLU A 144 5.65 -4.85 22.34
N ILE A 145 5.05 -5.74 21.53
CA ILE A 145 3.59 -5.80 21.39
C ILE A 145 2.97 -6.34 22.68
N GLY A 146 2.10 -5.53 23.29
CA GLY A 146 1.47 -5.84 24.57
C GLY A 146 0.12 -5.14 24.77
N PRO A 147 -0.43 -5.14 26.00
CA PRO A 147 -1.77 -4.62 26.32
C PRO A 147 -1.98 -3.14 25.97
N ASN A 148 -0.92 -2.34 25.99
CA ASN A 148 -0.99 -0.92 25.68
C ASN A 148 -0.78 -0.62 24.19
N THR A 149 -0.44 -1.62 23.37
CA THR A 149 -0.23 -1.43 21.94
C THR A 149 -1.57 -1.19 21.24
N GLY A 150 -1.74 0.00 20.66
CA GLY A 150 -2.93 0.36 19.88
C GLY A 150 -2.72 0.17 18.38
N LEU A 151 -1.47 0.32 17.92
CA LEU A 151 -1.12 0.23 16.49
C LEU A 151 0.33 -0.28 16.34
N VAL A 152 0.51 -1.18 15.37
CA VAL A 152 1.83 -1.52 14.82
C VAL A 152 1.85 -1.12 13.36
N ALA A 153 2.81 -0.27 12.97
CA ALA A 153 3.02 0.16 11.59
C ALA A 153 4.46 -0.17 11.16
N CYS A 154 4.61 -1.11 10.23
CA CYS A 154 5.93 -1.52 9.77
C CYS A 154 5.98 -1.83 8.28
N ALA A 155 7.18 -1.80 7.69
CA ALA A 155 7.42 -2.37 6.38
C ALA A 155 7.60 -3.89 6.47
N HIS A 156 7.19 -4.63 5.43
CA HIS A 156 7.46 -6.06 5.31
C HIS A 156 8.97 -6.32 5.10
N ILE A 157 9.61 -5.46 4.30
CA ILE A 157 11.07 -5.44 4.09
C ILE A 157 11.58 -4.05 4.44
N ARG A 158 12.60 -3.98 5.31
CA ARG A 158 13.26 -2.72 5.64
C ARG A 158 14.08 -2.23 4.43
N TRP A 159 13.89 -0.99 4.06
CA TRP A 159 14.46 -0.39 2.84
C TRP A 159 15.98 -0.17 2.90
N THR A 160 16.56 -0.09 4.10
CA THR A 160 17.98 0.22 4.31
C THR A 160 18.90 -0.99 4.12
N ASP A 161 18.44 -2.20 4.47
CA ASP A 161 19.29 -3.41 4.48
C ASP A 161 18.58 -4.67 3.95
N GLY A 162 17.31 -4.56 3.55
CA GLY A 162 16.53 -5.69 3.06
C GLY A 162 16.09 -6.69 4.15
N ALA A 163 16.19 -6.31 5.44
CA ALA A 163 15.75 -7.17 6.53
C ALA A 163 14.25 -7.44 6.44
N LEU A 164 13.89 -8.73 6.49
CA LEU A 164 12.51 -9.21 6.41
C LEU A 164 11.86 -9.21 7.80
N VAL A 165 10.61 -8.81 7.88
CA VAL A 165 9.75 -8.94 9.07
C VAL A 165 8.80 -10.12 8.86
N ASP A 166 8.69 -11.01 9.84
CA ASP A 166 7.65 -12.04 9.87
C ASP A 166 6.29 -11.41 10.22
N VAL A 167 5.70 -10.84 9.17
CA VAL A 167 4.42 -10.11 9.30
C VAL A 167 3.25 -11.01 9.66
N ALA A 168 3.34 -12.32 9.42
CA ALA A 168 2.30 -13.27 9.81
C ALA A 168 2.26 -13.44 11.34
N THR A 169 3.41 -13.67 11.95
CA THR A 169 3.52 -13.81 13.41
C THR A 169 3.25 -12.48 14.11
N VAL A 170 3.75 -11.36 13.59
CA VAL A 170 3.47 -10.02 14.11
C VAL A 170 1.97 -9.71 14.03
N GLY A 171 1.33 -9.94 12.87
CA GLY A 171 -0.10 -9.70 12.69
C GLY A 171 -0.97 -10.55 13.63
N LYS A 172 -0.59 -11.82 13.85
CA LYS A 172 -1.26 -12.65 14.85
C LYS A 172 -1.17 -12.02 16.24
N LYS A 173 0.02 -11.59 16.66
CA LYS A 173 0.20 -10.98 17.97
C LYS A 173 -0.56 -9.64 18.11
N CYS A 174 -0.62 -8.83 17.07
CA CYS A 174 -1.45 -7.62 17.06
C CYS A 174 -2.92 -7.96 17.35
N ARG A 175 -3.47 -8.98 16.68
CA ARG A 175 -4.84 -9.42 16.92
C ARG A 175 -5.06 -9.96 18.33
N ASP A 176 -4.10 -10.71 18.88
CA ASP A 176 -4.19 -11.25 20.23
C ASP A 176 -4.32 -10.14 21.29
N TYR A 177 -3.79 -8.93 21.00
CA TYR A 177 -3.88 -7.75 21.88
C TYR A 177 -4.87 -6.68 21.39
N GLY A 178 -5.56 -6.90 20.27
CA GLY A 178 -6.51 -5.94 19.71
C GLY A 178 -5.86 -4.70 19.08
N ALA A 179 -4.56 -4.74 18.81
CA ALA A 179 -3.83 -3.68 18.14
C ALA A 179 -4.12 -3.67 16.63
N ALA A 180 -4.27 -2.49 16.03
CA ALA A 180 -4.33 -2.34 14.58
C ALA A 180 -2.97 -2.70 13.95
N PHE A 181 -2.99 -3.25 12.72
CA PHE A 181 -1.80 -3.64 12.01
C PHE A 181 -1.76 -3.04 10.60
N VAL A 182 -0.82 -2.13 10.36
CA VAL A 182 -0.63 -1.43 9.08
C VAL A 182 0.70 -1.81 8.47
N LEU A 183 0.66 -2.23 7.20
CA LEU A 183 1.83 -2.70 6.47
C LEU A 183 2.16 -1.81 5.28
N ASP A 184 3.45 -1.53 5.10
CA ASP A 184 4.04 -1.02 3.88
C ASP A 184 4.71 -2.16 3.11
N LEU A 185 4.10 -2.58 2.00
CA LEU A 185 4.64 -3.63 1.12
C LEU A 185 5.42 -3.07 -0.07
N THR A 186 5.80 -1.79 -0.06
CA THR A 186 6.49 -1.14 -1.18
C THR A 186 7.77 -1.86 -1.60
N GLN A 187 8.47 -2.51 -0.67
CA GLN A 187 9.70 -3.25 -0.98
C GLN A 187 9.47 -4.76 -1.20
N SER A 188 8.25 -5.26 -1.10
CA SER A 188 7.96 -6.69 -1.24
C SER A 188 6.90 -7.02 -2.28
N CYS A 189 5.89 -6.18 -2.47
CA CYS A 189 4.80 -6.44 -3.41
C CYS A 189 5.32 -6.48 -4.86
N GLY A 190 5.15 -7.62 -5.51
CA GLY A 190 5.71 -7.92 -6.84
C GLY A 190 7.05 -8.67 -6.79
N ALA A 191 7.76 -8.68 -5.64
CA ALA A 191 9.02 -9.40 -5.46
C ALA A 191 8.88 -10.64 -4.57
N LEU A 192 8.01 -10.60 -3.57
CA LEU A 192 7.71 -11.71 -2.67
C LEU A 192 6.22 -12.03 -2.68
N ASP A 193 5.89 -13.29 -2.47
CA ASP A 193 4.53 -13.71 -2.21
C ASP A 193 4.05 -13.13 -0.87
N PHE A 194 2.83 -12.59 -0.88
CA PHE A 194 2.18 -12.04 0.31
C PHE A 194 0.71 -12.44 0.33
N ASN A 195 0.30 -13.05 1.43
CA ASN A 195 -1.08 -13.52 1.58
C ASN A 195 -1.80 -12.74 2.69
N THR A 196 -2.71 -11.84 2.27
CA THR A 196 -3.53 -11.02 3.17
C THR A 196 -4.36 -11.87 4.14
N GLN A 197 -4.83 -13.05 3.72
CA GLN A 197 -5.66 -13.92 4.57
C GLN A 197 -4.86 -14.53 5.73
N ASN A 198 -3.57 -14.81 5.51
CA ASN A 198 -2.69 -15.35 6.54
C ASN A 198 -2.23 -14.26 7.52
N VAL A 199 -1.92 -13.07 7.00
CA VAL A 199 -1.40 -11.95 7.79
C VAL A 199 -2.51 -11.17 8.49
N GLN A 200 -3.65 -10.96 7.82
CA GLN A 200 -4.82 -10.21 8.27
C GLN A 200 -4.49 -8.78 8.75
N PRO A 201 -3.82 -7.97 7.92
CA PRO A 201 -3.57 -6.58 8.26
C PRO A 201 -4.86 -5.75 8.19
N ASP A 202 -4.89 -4.66 8.94
CA ASP A 202 -5.96 -3.66 8.85
C ASP A 202 -5.87 -2.87 7.55
N PHE A 203 -4.65 -2.45 7.21
CA PHE A 203 -4.36 -1.73 5.98
C PHE A 203 -3.02 -2.19 5.39
N VAL A 204 -2.93 -2.13 4.06
CA VAL A 204 -1.68 -2.33 3.32
C VAL A 204 -1.49 -1.17 2.37
N ALA A 205 -0.30 -0.57 2.37
CA ALA A 205 0.11 0.48 1.44
C ALA A 205 1.18 -0.05 0.47
N VAL A 206 1.07 0.28 -0.81
CA VAL A 206 2.02 -0.17 -1.84
C VAL A 206 2.29 0.95 -2.83
N ALA A 207 3.57 1.25 -3.10
CA ALA A 207 3.98 2.08 -4.21
C ALA A 207 4.13 1.25 -5.49
N GLY A 208 3.62 1.77 -6.62
CA GLY A 208 3.65 1.05 -7.90
C GLY A 208 4.97 1.14 -8.67
N TYR A 209 5.79 2.15 -8.40
CA TYR A 209 6.97 2.49 -9.21
C TYR A 209 8.26 1.70 -8.90
N LYS A 210 8.21 0.79 -7.94
CA LYS A 210 9.34 -0.08 -7.57
C LYS A 210 9.15 -1.49 -8.17
N TRP A 211 8.83 -2.45 -7.35
CA TRP A 211 8.74 -3.86 -7.73
C TRP A 211 7.49 -4.21 -8.55
N LEU A 212 6.49 -3.33 -8.60
CA LEU A 212 5.35 -3.45 -9.52
C LEU A 212 5.64 -2.86 -10.91
N LEU A 213 6.83 -2.29 -11.14
CA LEU A 213 7.33 -1.80 -12.42
C LEU A 213 6.38 -0.78 -13.09
N GLY A 214 5.59 -0.07 -12.29
CA GLY A 214 4.63 0.93 -12.74
C GLY A 214 5.22 2.35 -12.81
N PRO A 215 4.43 3.31 -13.30
CA PRO A 215 4.85 4.72 -13.31
C PRO A 215 4.89 5.30 -11.89
N TYR A 216 5.65 6.39 -11.75
CA TYR A 216 5.66 7.17 -10.51
C TYR A 216 4.28 7.79 -10.24
N ALA A 217 4.01 8.12 -8.97
CA ALA A 217 2.71 8.62 -8.51
C ALA A 217 1.53 7.64 -8.71
N THR A 218 1.82 6.34 -8.71
CA THR A 218 0.81 5.28 -8.66
C THR A 218 1.07 4.35 -7.49
N GLY A 219 0.00 3.84 -6.93
CA GLY A 219 0.03 2.87 -5.85
C GLY A 219 -1.36 2.37 -5.51
N PHE A 220 -1.45 1.50 -4.53
CA PHE A 220 -2.75 1.06 -4.02
C PHE A 220 -2.73 0.92 -2.50
N LEU A 221 -3.92 1.04 -1.94
CA LEU A 221 -4.28 0.76 -0.56
C LEU A 221 -5.15 -0.50 -0.55
N TYR A 222 -4.88 -1.43 0.36
CA TYR A 222 -5.86 -2.41 0.80
C TYR A 222 -6.42 -2.01 2.14
N ALA A 223 -7.74 -2.11 2.31
CA ALA A 223 -8.44 -1.96 3.58
C ALA A 223 -9.19 -3.24 3.94
N ALA A 224 -8.99 -3.72 5.17
CA ALA A 224 -9.74 -4.85 5.70
C ALA A 224 -11.25 -4.54 5.75
N PRO A 225 -12.15 -5.55 5.66
CA PRO A 225 -13.61 -5.34 5.60
C PRO A 225 -14.15 -4.39 6.67
N LYS A 226 -13.65 -4.46 7.89
CA LYS A 226 -14.09 -3.61 9.01
C LYS A 226 -13.81 -2.11 8.84
N HIS A 227 -12.94 -1.73 7.90
CA HIS A 227 -12.54 -0.34 7.65
C HIS A 227 -13.14 0.26 6.37
N ARG A 228 -13.86 -0.53 5.54
CA ARG A 228 -14.32 -0.08 4.21
C ARG A 228 -15.44 0.95 4.24
N SER A 229 -16.22 0.99 5.31
CA SER A 229 -17.22 2.02 5.57
C SER A 229 -16.66 3.23 6.33
N GLY A 230 -15.34 3.34 6.42
CA GLY A 230 -14.66 4.38 7.15
C GLY A 230 -14.67 5.74 6.46
N ARG A 231 -13.92 6.69 7.03
CA ARG A 231 -13.83 8.07 6.56
C ARG A 231 -12.87 8.17 5.36
N PRO A 232 -13.32 8.58 4.15
CA PRO A 232 -12.43 8.89 3.05
C PRO A 232 -11.68 10.21 3.34
N LEU A 233 -10.45 10.36 2.81
CA LEU A 233 -9.73 11.64 2.88
C LEU A 233 -10.34 12.70 1.97
N GLU A 234 -10.91 12.27 0.85
CA GLU A 234 -11.52 13.14 -0.15
C GLU A 234 -13.00 12.84 -0.32
N GLN A 235 -13.82 13.88 -0.41
CA GLN A 235 -15.24 13.76 -0.75
C GLN A 235 -15.37 13.72 -2.28
N ASN A 236 -15.20 12.56 -2.86
CA ASN A 236 -15.11 12.36 -4.30
C ASN A 236 -16.46 11.90 -4.88
N TRP A 237 -16.85 12.43 -6.04
CA TRP A 237 -18.09 12.04 -6.73
C TRP A 237 -18.03 10.60 -7.30
N ILE A 238 -16.85 10.15 -7.75
CA ILE A 238 -16.68 8.88 -8.47
C ILE A 238 -16.96 7.65 -7.61
N THR A 239 -16.89 7.79 -6.28
CA THR A 239 -17.15 6.72 -5.31
C THR A 239 -18.59 6.70 -4.81
N ARG A 240 -19.43 7.66 -5.25
CA ARG A 240 -20.83 7.76 -4.83
C ARG A 240 -21.71 6.79 -5.59
N LYS A 241 -22.82 6.39 -4.95
CA LYS A 241 -23.81 5.49 -5.55
C LYS A 241 -24.36 6.11 -6.84
N GLY A 242 -24.35 5.33 -7.92
CA GLY A 242 -24.85 5.80 -9.23
C GLY A 242 -23.91 6.76 -9.97
N ALA A 243 -22.63 6.90 -9.57
CA ALA A 243 -21.64 7.79 -10.20
C ALA A 243 -21.44 7.56 -11.70
N SER A 244 -21.75 6.37 -12.22
CA SER A 244 -21.70 6.07 -13.67
C SER A 244 -22.85 6.71 -14.48
N ASN A 245 -23.88 7.21 -13.82
CA ASN A 245 -24.98 7.92 -14.46
C ASN A 245 -24.75 9.43 -14.35
N PHE A 246 -24.02 10.01 -15.31
CA PHE A 246 -23.64 11.42 -15.33
C PHE A 246 -24.85 12.38 -15.31
N ALA A 247 -25.99 11.98 -15.88
CA ALA A 247 -27.20 12.79 -15.89
C ALA A 247 -27.80 12.99 -14.48
N ARG A 248 -27.42 12.13 -13.53
CA ARG A 248 -27.95 12.15 -12.15
C ARG A 248 -26.92 12.55 -11.09
N LEU A 249 -25.74 13.02 -11.47
CA LEU A 249 -24.72 13.44 -10.50
C LEU A 249 -25.19 14.58 -9.61
N ILE A 250 -26.08 15.44 -10.12
CA ILE A 250 -26.65 16.57 -9.37
C ILE A 250 -27.69 16.15 -8.32
N ASP A 251 -28.09 14.87 -8.28
CA ASP A 251 -29.02 14.36 -7.24
C ASP A 251 -28.33 14.21 -5.89
N TYR A 252 -26.99 14.33 -5.85
CA TYR A 252 -26.13 14.20 -4.66
C TYR A 252 -26.44 12.95 -3.83
N SER A 253 -26.62 11.80 -4.50
CA SER A 253 -26.88 10.52 -3.85
C SER A 253 -25.63 10.02 -3.10
N ASP A 254 -25.82 9.55 -1.87
CA ASP A 254 -24.77 8.93 -1.02
C ASP A 254 -24.56 7.43 -1.34
#